data_ee31762d3dbe7929769ba11db5bfbc1b
#
_entry.id   ee31762d3dbe7929769ba11db5bfbc1b
#
_cell.length_a   1.000
_cell.length_b   1.000
_cell.length_c   1.000
_cell.angle_alpha   90.00
_cell.angle_beta   90.00
_cell.angle_gamma   90.00
#
_symmetry.space_group_name_H-M   'P 1'
#
loop_
_entity.id
_entity.type
_entity.pdbx_description
1 polymer ?
#
loop_
_entity_poly.entity_id
_entity_poly.type
_entity_poly.pdbx_seq_one_letter_code
_entity_poly.pdbx_strand_id
1 'polypeptide(L)'
;IYETSQKEEEKKRQDFELNVPWYKVGSGTKTYMVGLKKNAGVGKEIENEDLPTLIWRNGINGGSVFAVCGNFLKDSTAIGILDGMIAESNQYTIYPVVNAQNLSILDFPGFSDENGVELQEKYSRSVSGICRDIIWPALISISEQSNRKMTCFIQPQADYTDQTEPDSTDLIFYLKQFKEQRAEAGISLQNKKSDSFVQKLNADQEFFEAAGSGYKYGAAYVQTNKLAEALEVMNQSLLKDTNTLMCEYTEKYPIVSYCDDSITLQEAISDGMDYSYRDDFRMRSIQSALGYTNVFLNLQDIFWPEEEDSDGWEKMQEKFASNLLTYWKDFSEFTSTTLSESNDRVRTFLKLDYSYERKDQKILLQTTEKGSWFILRTHGEDVDKVEGGESTKLEENAYL
;
A
#
# COMPACT_ATOMS: atom_id res chain seq x y z
N ILE A 1 -5.67 16.81 10.89
CA ILE A 1 -7.07 17.20 11.14
C ILE A 1 -7.80 16.96 9.84
N TYR A 2 -8.73 16.02 9.87
CA TYR A 2 -9.50 15.65 8.68
C TYR A 2 -10.81 16.42 8.68
N GLU A 3 -11.04 17.27 7.68
CA GLU A 3 -12.33 17.89 7.42
C GLU A 3 -13.08 17.00 6.43
N THR A 4 -14.09 16.27 6.91
CA THR A 4 -14.94 15.39 6.10
C THR A 4 -16.41 15.73 6.29
N SER A 5 -17.27 15.29 5.35
CA SER A 5 -18.71 15.45 5.47
C SER A 5 -19.26 14.70 6.71
N GLN A 6 -20.38 15.15 7.27
CA GLN A 6 -20.93 14.58 8.51
C GLN A 6 -21.20 13.07 8.45
N LYS A 7 -21.66 12.55 7.30
CA LYS A 7 -21.91 11.11 7.11
C LYS A 7 -20.66 10.28 6.99
N GLU A 8 -19.62 10.78 6.31
CA GLU A 8 -18.32 10.13 6.21
C GLU A 8 -17.56 10.17 7.53
N GLU A 9 -17.70 11.26 8.32
CA GLU A 9 -17.11 11.35 9.64
C GLU A 9 -17.67 10.32 10.63
N GLU A 10 -18.98 10.00 10.57
CA GLU A 10 -19.57 8.99 11.43
C GLU A 10 -19.06 7.57 11.12
N LYS A 11 -18.93 7.23 9.84
CA LYS A 11 -18.38 5.93 9.40
C LYS A 11 -16.90 5.81 9.75
N LYS A 12 -16.13 6.86 9.51
CA LYS A 12 -14.65 6.88 9.78
C LYS A 12 -14.31 6.91 11.28
N ARG A 13 -15.17 7.44 12.14
CA ARG A 13 -14.97 7.48 13.60
C ARG A 13 -15.08 6.13 14.28
N GLN A 14 -15.72 5.15 13.67
CA GLN A 14 -15.85 3.80 14.23
C GLN A 14 -14.55 2.98 14.12
N ASP A 15 -13.55 3.48 13.38
CA ASP A 15 -12.29 2.77 13.14
C ASP A 15 -11.38 2.72 14.36
N PHE A 16 -11.43 3.75 15.20
CA PHE A 16 -10.68 3.79 16.45
C PHE A 16 -11.58 3.54 17.66
N GLU A 17 -11.00 3.03 18.73
CA GLU A 17 -11.72 2.91 20.00
C GLU A 17 -12.09 4.30 20.53
N LEU A 18 -13.39 4.56 20.65
CA LEU A 18 -13.92 5.85 21.09
C LEU A 18 -14.01 5.99 22.61
N ASN A 19 -13.95 4.88 23.34
CA ASN A 19 -14.05 4.85 24.80
C ASN A 19 -12.64 4.80 25.42
N VAL A 20 -11.94 5.92 25.37
CA VAL A 20 -10.65 6.07 26.03
C VAL A 20 -10.79 6.88 27.33
N PRO A 21 -10.01 6.55 28.36
CA PRO A 21 -9.99 7.36 29.57
C PRO A 21 -9.53 8.79 29.27
N TRP A 22 -10.14 9.76 29.90
CA TRP A 22 -9.74 11.16 29.79
C TRP A 22 -8.65 11.46 30.82
N TYR A 23 -7.40 11.43 30.40
CA TYR A 23 -6.29 11.79 31.27
C TYR A 23 -5.89 13.24 31.08
N LYS A 24 -5.70 13.92 32.22
CA LYS A 24 -4.98 15.19 32.30
C LYS A 24 -3.60 14.90 32.85
N VAL A 25 -2.59 15.21 32.08
CA VAL A 25 -1.20 14.91 32.44
C VAL A 25 -0.59 16.04 33.26
N GLY A 26 0.34 15.69 34.15
CA GLY A 26 1.01 16.65 35.04
C GLY A 26 2.18 17.37 34.35
N SER A 27 2.77 18.34 35.10
CA SER A 27 3.97 19.03 34.64
C SER A 27 5.14 18.05 34.41
N GLY A 28 5.95 18.27 33.38
CA GLY A 28 7.07 17.40 33.00
C GLY A 28 6.70 16.25 32.08
N THR A 29 5.44 16.15 31.66
CA THR A 29 4.99 15.21 30.66
C THR A 29 5.08 15.82 29.26
N LYS A 30 5.63 15.09 28.29
CA LYS A 30 5.59 15.45 26.88
C LYS A 30 4.45 14.71 26.19
N THR A 31 3.50 15.45 25.63
CA THR A 31 2.33 14.93 24.92
C THR A 31 2.63 14.86 23.41
N TYR A 32 2.34 13.73 22.78
CA TYR A 32 2.52 13.49 21.34
C TYR A 32 1.21 13.44 20.60
N MET A 33 0.14 12.95 21.24
CA MET A 33 -1.17 12.82 20.63
C MET A 33 -2.27 13.21 21.61
N VAL A 34 -3.24 13.96 21.12
CA VAL A 34 -4.46 14.32 21.86
C VAL A 34 -5.70 13.88 21.09
N GLY A 35 -6.75 13.53 21.80
CA GLY A 35 -8.06 13.25 21.23
C GLY A 35 -8.84 14.54 20.99
N LEU A 36 -9.39 14.70 19.79
CA LEU A 36 -10.30 15.79 19.49
C LEU A 36 -11.73 15.34 19.76
N LYS A 37 -12.46 16.11 20.57
CA LYS A 37 -13.90 15.92 20.74
C LYS A 37 -14.64 16.98 19.95
N LYS A 38 -15.45 16.54 18.98
CA LYS A 38 -16.39 17.44 18.31
C LYS A 38 -17.51 17.78 19.29
N ASN A 39 -17.73 19.06 19.58
CA ASN A 39 -18.87 19.51 20.36
C ASN A 39 -20.15 19.26 19.57
N ALA A 40 -20.87 18.23 19.94
CA ALA A 40 -22.27 18.07 19.53
C ALA A 40 -23.08 19.08 20.33
N GLY A 41 -23.31 20.26 19.79
CA GLY A 41 -24.27 21.27 20.18
C GLY A 41 -24.33 21.58 21.69
N VAL A 42 -24.13 22.82 22.03
CA VAL A 42 -24.37 23.47 23.33
C VAL A 42 -23.28 23.32 24.38
N GLY A 43 -22.49 24.32 24.55
CA GLY A 43 -21.83 24.72 25.80
C GLY A 43 -20.35 24.50 25.77
N LYS A 44 -19.56 25.23 26.19
CA LYS A 44 -18.14 25.38 26.48
C LYS A 44 -17.20 24.74 25.44
N GLU A 45 -16.57 25.59 24.68
CA GLU A 45 -15.33 25.27 23.99
C GLU A 45 -14.37 24.60 24.99
N ILE A 46 -13.82 23.46 24.61
CA ILE A 46 -12.76 22.80 25.39
C ILE A 46 -11.47 23.41 24.90
N GLU A 47 -10.76 24.05 25.81
CA GLU A 47 -9.44 24.58 25.52
C GLU A 47 -8.46 23.45 25.10
N ASN A 48 -7.51 23.76 24.24
CA ASN A 48 -6.53 22.77 23.77
C ASN A 48 -5.76 22.08 24.90
N GLU A 49 -5.54 22.80 26.01
CA GLU A 49 -4.86 22.29 27.19
C GLU A 49 -5.69 21.25 27.99
N ASP A 50 -6.99 21.24 27.77
CA ASP A 50 -7.94 20.33 28.43
C ASP A 50 -8.32 19.12 27.57
N LEU A 51 -7.77 18.98 26.33
CA LEU A 51 -8.00 17.82 25.49
C LEU A 51 -7.42 16.54 26.11
N PRO A 52 -8.08 15.38 25.95
CA PRO A 52 -7.58 14.12 26.49
C PRO A 52 -6.27 13.73 25.83
N THR A 53 -5.26 13.46 26.63
CA THR A 53 -3.98 12.98 26.14
C THR A 53 -4.06 11.49 25.81
N LEU A 54 -3.66 11.12 24.61
CA LEU A 54 -3.69 9.73 24.10
C LEU A 54 -2.31 9.07 24.11
N ILE A 55 -1.28 9.79 23.67
CA ILE A 55 0.12 9.30 23.72
C ILE A 55 0.97 10.35 24.39
N TRP A 56 1.70 9.93 25.44
CA TRP A 56 2.60 10.81 26.17
C TRP A 56 3.82 10.07 26.73
N ARG A 57 4.84 10.83 27.08
CA ARG A 57 6.05 10.35 27.76
C ARG A 57 6.24 11.08 29.07
N ASN A 58 6.68 10.34 30.07
CA ASN A 58 7.13 10.89 31.34
C ASN A 58 8.55 10.39 31.67
N GLY A 59 9.39 11.28 32.19
CA GLY A 59 10.74 10.93 32.65
C GLY A 59 10.71 10.42 34.10
N ILE A 60 11.27 9.26 34.39
CA ILE A 60 11.37 8.67 35.71
C ILE A 60 12.78 8.16 35.95
N ASN A 61 13.50 8.71 36.92
CA ASN A 61 14.81 8.21 37.37
C ASN A 61 15.84 7.98 36.23
N GLY A 62 15.91 8.88 35.26
CA GLY A 62 16.82 8.79 34.12
C GLY A 62 16.34 7.89 32.96
N GLY A 63 15.16 7.29 33.09
CA GLY A 63 14.48 6.56 32.04
C GLY A 63 13.26 7.30 31.50
N SER A 64 12.63 6.76 30.45
CA SER A 64 11.40 7.25 29.87
C SER A 64 10.31 6.19 29.94
N VAL A 65 9.10 6.61 30.30
CA VAL A 65 7.90 5.77 30.25
C VAL A 65 6.94 6.39 29.27
N PHE A 66 6.56 5.62 28.25
CA PHE A 66 5.51 6.01 27.32
C PHE A 66 4.19 5.37 27.71
N ALA A 67 3.12 6.13 27.58
CA ALA A 67 1.77 5.63 27.74
C ALA A 67 0.97 5.85 26.46
N VAL A 68 0.20 4.85 26.09
CA VAL A 68 -0.67 4.84 24.89
C VAL A 68 -2.07 4.46 25.32
N CYS A 69 -3.04 5.34 25.10
CA CYS A 69 -4.45 5.10 25.34
C CYS A 69 -5.17 4.85 24.01
N GLY A 70 -5.99 3.80 23.97
CA GLY A 70 -6.71 3.38 22.78
C GLY A 70 -6.12 2.11 22.14
N ASN A 71 -6.55 1.81 20.95
CA ASN A 71 -6.20 0.57 20.23
C ASN A 71 -5.07 0.73 19.19
N PHE A 72 -4.25 1.76 19.33
CA PHE A 72 -3.17 2.09 18.37
C PHE A 72 -2.04 1.05 18.31
N LEU A 73 -1.90 0.23 19.37
CA LEU A 73 -0.88 -0.83 19.43
C LEU A 73 -1.44 -2.23 19.11
N LYS A 74 -2.62 -2.32 18.53
CA LYS A 74 -3.32 -3.59 18.32
C LYS A 74 -2.81 -4.33 17.06
N ASP A 75 -2.41 -3.60 16.05
CA ASP A 75 -2.00 -4.13 14.73
C ASP A 75 -0.77 -3.39 14.18
N SER A 76 -0.57 -3.42 12.86
CA SER A 76 0.56 -2.76 12.20
C SER A 76 0.66 -1.26 12.41
N THR A 77 -0.39 -0.61 12.95
CA THR A 77 -0.29 0.80 13.37
C THR A 77 0.71 1.00 14.51
N ALA A 78 1.01 -0.08 15.26
CA ALA A 78 1.97 -0.05 16.36
C ALA A 78 3.40 0.25 15.91
N ILE A 79 3.83 -0.22 14.74
CA ILE A 79 5.25 -0.22 14.38
C ILE A 79 5.85 1.18 14.28
N GLY A 80 5.14 2.13 13.67
CA GLY A 80 5.60 3.52 13.60
C GLY A 80 5.54 4.25 14.94
N ILE A 81 4.58 3.92 15.81
CA ILE A 81 4.54 4.44 17.18
C ILE A 81 5.74 3.94 17.98
N LEU A 82 6.05 2.65 17.89
CA LEU A 82 7.20 2.05 18.57
C LEU A 82 8.52 2.61 18.05
N ASP A 83 8.65 2.78 16.72
CA ASP A 83 9.79 3.43 16.10
C ASP A 83 9.97 4.87 16.60
N GLY A 84 8.89 5.65 16.63
CA GLY A 84 8.89 6.99 17.21
C GLY A 84 9.29 7.05 18.68
N MET A 85 8.86 6.08 19.50
CA MET A 85 9.27 5.96 20.89
C MET A 85 10.76 5.63 21.04
N ILE A 86 11.29 4.75 20.20
CA ILE A 86 12.72 4.41 20.16
C ILE A 86 13.53 5.64 19.75
N ALA A 87 13.13 6.31 18.68
CA ALA A 87 13.77 7.53 18.19
C ALA A 87 13.79 8.63 19.28
N GLU A 88 12.67 8.85 19.94
CA GLU A 88 12.55 9.85 21.02
C GLU A 88 13.40 9.54 22.25
N SER A 89 13.72 8.28 22.48
CA SER A 89 14.51 7.83 23.64
C SER A 89 16.01 7.85 23.40
N ASN A 90 16.47 7.97 22.16
CA ASN A 90 17.86 7.93 21.77
C ASN A 90 18.31 9.26 21.14
N GLN A 91 19.58 9.63 21.25
CA GLN A 91 20.12 10.84 20.60
C GLN A 91 20.03 10.75 19.07
N TYR A 92 20.14 9.55 18.55
CA TYR A 92 19.95 9.25 17.14
C TYR A 92 19.58 7.77 16.99
N THR A 93 18.90 7.44 15.91
CA THR A 93 18.59 6.06 15.53
C THR A 93 18.82 5.87 14.04
N ILE A 94 19.33 4.68 13.66
CA ILE A 94 19.42 4.26 12.27
C ILE A 94 18.73 2.90 12.16
N TYR A 95 17.85 2.77 11.20
CA TYR A 95 17.15 1.52 10.94
C TYR A 95 16.93 1.32 9.43
N PRO A 96 16.93 0.05 8.96
CA PRO A 96 16.74 -0.25 7.55
C PRO A 96 15.30 -0.05 7.14
N VAL A 97 15.11 0.32 5.86
CA VAL A 97 13.80 0.46 5.23
C VAL A 97 13.80 -0.14 3.82
N VAL A 98 12.63 -0.49 3.31
CA VAL A 98 12.47 -1.00 1.95
C VAL A 98 12.63 0.10 0.90
N ASN A 99 12.15 1.30 1.19
CA ASN A 99 12.08 2.43 0.29
C ASN A 99 11.33 2.12 -1.02
N ALA A 100 10.09 1.65 -0.91
CA ALA A 100 9.25 1.29 -2.04
C ALA A 100 7.82 1.79 -1.87
N GLN A 101 7.28 2.38 -2.93
CA GLN A 101 5.89 2.84 -2.98
C GLN A 101 5.23 2.29 -4.24
N ASN A 102 4.30 1.35 -4.05
CA ASN A 102 3.61 0.64 -5.10
C ASN A 102 2.18 1.16 -5.29
N LEU A 103 1.74 1.16 -6.54
CA LEU A 103 0.36 1.36 -6.94
C LEU A 103 -0.07 0.15 -7.76
N SER A 104 -1.05 -0.61 -7.27
CA SER A 104 -1.51 -1.86 -7.85
C SER A 104 -2.92 -1.70 -8.42
N ILE A 105 -3.09 -2.03 -9.69
CA ILE A 105 -4.40 -1.99 -10.36
C ILE A 105 -4.81 -3.44 -10.61
N LEU A 106 -5.87 -3.88 -9.94
CA LEU A 106 -6.36 -5.24 -10.05
C LEU A 106 -7.35 -5.36 -11.21
N ASP A 107 -7.30 -6.52 -11.88
CA ASP A 107 -8.21 -6.93 -12.94
C ASP A 107 -8.26 -5.96 -14.12
N PHE A 108 -7.09 -5.44 -14.50
CA PHE A 108 -6.94 -4.53 -15.62
C PHE A 108 -5.79 -4.93 -16.57
N PRO A 109 -6.00 -4.85 -17.87
CA PRO A 109 -7.26 -4.59 -18.56
C PRO A 109 -8.21 -5.79 -18.57
N GLY A 110 -9.50 -5.56 -18.83
CA GLY A 110 -10.46 -6.62 -19.09
C GLY A 110 -10.38 -7.10 -20.55
N PHE A 111 -10.46 -8.43 -20.73
CA PHE A 111 -10.36 -9.08 -22.04
C PHE A 111 -11.59 -9.91 -22.41
N SER A 112 -12.56 -9.99 -21.55
CA SER A 112 -13.81 -10.72 -21.74
C SER A 112 -15.03 -9.81 -21.58
N ASP A 113 -16.05 -10.00 -22.41
CA ASP A 113 -17.34 -9.29 -22.32
C ASP A 113 -18.33 -10.04 -21.40
N GLU A 114 -17.86 -10.66 -20.30
CA GLU A 114 -18.66 -11.46 -19.37
C GLU A 114 -19.90 -10.72 -18.85
N ASN A 115 -19.82 -9.41 -18.66
CA ASN A 115 -20.92 -8.55 -18.23
C ASN A 115 -21.20 -7.44 -19.26
N GLY A 116 -21.00 -7.78 -20.53
CA GLY A 116 -20.99 -6.82 -21.63
C GLY A 116 -22.31 -6.07 -21.82
N VAL A 117 -23.45 -6.69 -21.50
CA VAL A 117 -24.77 -6.06 -21.66
C VAL A 117 -24.94 -4.89 -20.71
N GLU A 118 -24.72 -5.09 -19.42
CA GLU A 118 -24.82 -4.03 -18.40
C GLU A 118 -23.80 -2.91 -18.64
N LEU A 119 -22.60 -3.27 -19.05
CA LEU A 119 -21.56 -2.29 -19.35
C LEU A 119 -21.87 -1.50 -20.62
N GLN A 120 -22.42 -2.14 -21.64
CA GLN A 120 -22.89 -1.47 -22.86
C GLN A 120 -24.04 -0.51 -22.56
N GLU A 121 -24.97 -0.87 -21.69
CA GLU A 121 -26.06 0.00 -21.24
C GLU A 121 -25.52 1.22 -20.47
N LYS A 122 -24.57 1.00 -19.56
CA LYS A 122 -24.02 2.05 -18.69
C LYS A 122 -23.05 2.99 -19.43
N TYR A 123 -22.15 2.44 -20.26
CA TYR A 123 -21.06 3.21 -20.90
C TYR A 123 -21.20 3.35 -22.40
N SER A 124 -22.16 2.69 -23.03
CA SER A 124 -22.34 2.61 -24.50
C SER A 124 -21.06 2.08 -25.23
N ARG A 125 -20.34 1.16 -24.58
CA ARG A 125 -19.07 0.59 -25.06
C ARG A 125 -18.92 -0.86 -24.61
N SER A 126 -18.10 -1.62 -25.36
CA SER A 126 -17.61 -2.94 -24.93
C SER A 126 -16.61 -2.79 -23.77
N VAL A 127 -16.30 -3.89 -23.07
CA VAL A 127 -15.28 -3.94 -22.00
C VAL A 127 -13.93 -3.44 -22.51
N SER A 128 -13.46 -3.93 -23.67
CA SER A 128 -12.23 -3.45 -24.29
C SER A 128 -12.27 -1.95 -24.62
N GLY A 129 -13.41 -1.44 -25.10
CA GLY A 129 -13.61 -0.01 -25.36
C GLY A 129 -13.57 0.85 -24.10
N ILE A 130 -14.17 0.39 -23.01
CA ILE A 130 -14.11 1.08 -21.70
C ILE A 130 -12.65 1.10 -21.20
N CYS A 131 -11.98 -0.03 -21.22
CA CYS A 131 -10.60 -0.15 -20.77
C CYS A 131 -9.67 0.78 -21.55
N ARG A 132 -9.77 0.77 -22.90
CA ARG A 132 -8.85 1.49 -23.76
C ARG A 132 -9.12 2.99 -23.82
N ASP A 133 -10.39 3.39 -23.94
CA ASP A 133 -10.76 4.78 -24.24
C ASP A 133 -11.07 5.61 -23.00
N ILE A 134 -11.37 4.97 -21.87
CA ILE A 134 -11.82 5.64 -20.63
C ILE A 134 -10.86 5.37 -19.48
N ILE A 135 -10.68 4.09 -19.09
CA ILE A 135 -9.93 3.75 -17.87
C ILE A 135 -8.44 3.99 -18.05
N TRP A 136 -7.85 3.49 -19.13
CA TRP A 136 -6.40 3.57 -19.32
C TRP A 136 -5.86 5.01 -19.37
N PRO A 137 -6.45 5.95 -20.15
CA PRO A 137 -6.03 7.35 -20.14
C PRO A 137 -6.15 8.00 -18.75
N ALA A 138 -7.17 7.65 -17.99
CA ALA A 138 -7.35 8.16 -16.64
C ALA A 138 -6.30 7.60 -15.66
N LEU A 139 -5.98 6.31 -15.73
CA LEU A 139 -4.92 5.69 -14.93
C LEU A 139 -3.54 6.30 -15.24
N ILE A 140 -3.24 6.58 -16.51
CA ILE A 140 -2.02 7.31 -16.91
C ILE A 140 -1.98 8.68 -16.21
N SER A 141 -3.06 9.45 -16.33
CA SER A 141 -3.14 10.78 -15.72
C SER A 141 -2.95 10.73 -14.20
N ILE A 142 -3.57 9.78 -13.51
CA ILE A 142 -3.44 9.58 -12.07
C ILE A 142 -1.99 9.21 -11.70
N SER A 143 -1.39 8.29 -12.45
CA SER A 143 0.01 7.87 -12.27
C SER A 143 0.99 9.05 -12.40
N GLU A 144 0.83 9.85 -13.45
CA GLU A 144 1.66 11.03 -13.69
C GLU A 144 1.48 12.10 -12.61
N GLN A 145 0.23 12.42 -12.25
CA GLN A 145 -0.07 13.44 -11.22
C GLN A 145 0.43 13.04 -9.83
N SER A 146 0.33 11.76 -9.49
CA SER A 146 0.79 11.24 -8.21
C SER A 146 2.28 10.84 -8.23
N ASN A 147 2.95 10.89 -9.38
CA ASN A 147 4.30 10.39 -9.61
C ASN A 147 4.47 8.94 -9.13
N ARG A 148 3.51 8.05 -9.49
CA ARG A 148 3.50 6.64 -9.07
C ARG A 148 3.58 5.72 -10.27
N LYS A 149 4.50 4.76 -10.22
CA LYS A 149 4.51 3.63 -11.14
C LYS A 149 3.37 2.69 -10.79
N MET A 150 2.83 2.00 -11.78
CA MET A 150 1.74 1.06 -11.60
C MET A 150 2.19 -0.37 -11.88
N THR A 151 1.61 -1.33 -11.15
CA THR A 151 1.57 -2.75 -11.52
C THR A 151 0.12 -3.10 -11.83
N CYS A 152 -0.17 -3.45 -13.09
CA CYS A 152 -1.50 -3.83 -13.54
C CYS A 152 -1.62 -5.35 -13.56
N PHE A 153 -2.51 -5.91 -12.75
CA PHE A 153 -2.74 -7.34 -12.67
C PHE A 153 -3.81 -7.76 -13.66
N ILE A 154 -3.38 -8.48 -14.69
CA ILE A 154 -4.24 -8.94 -15.78
C ILE A 154 -5.07 -10.13 -15.31
N GLN A 155 -6.36 -10.05 -15.54
CA GLN A 155 -7.30 -11.15 -15.42
C GLN A 155 -7.95 -11.35 -16.78
N PRO A 156 -7.62 -12.42 -17.53
CA PRO A 156 -8.24 -12.67 -18.84
C PRO A 156 -9.75 -12.81 -18.74
N GLN A 157 -10.23 -13.58 -17.78
CA GLN A 157 -11.64 -13.81 -17.50
C GLN A 157 -11.87 -14.11 -16.02
N ALA A 158 -12.97 -13.59 -15.45
CA ALA A 158 -13.30 -13.78 -14.04
C ALA A 158 -14.07 -15.08 -13.79
N ASP A 159 -14.86 -15.53 -14.76
CA ASP A 159 -15.74 -16.72 -14.64
C ASP A 159 -15.73 -17.57 -15.92
N TYR A 160 -14.88 -18.58 -15.96
CA TYR A 160 -14.80 -19.52 -17.10
C TYR A 160 -16.00 -20.48 -17.23
N THR A 161 -17.00 -20.38 -16.38
CA THR A 161 -18.29 -21.06 -16.56
C THR A 161 -19.25 -20.26 -17.45
N ASP A 162 -18.95 -19.00 -17.71
CA ASP A 162 -19.60 -18.18 -18.72
C ASP A 162 -19.22 -18.72 -20.13
N GLN A 163 -20.12 -18.54 -21.08
CA GLN A 163 -19.89 -18.93 -22.47
C GLN A 163 -19.06 -17.91 -23.27
N THR A 164 -18.68 -16.81 -22.65
CA THR A 164 -17.85 -15.76 -23.20
C THR A 164 -16.39 -16.19 -23.18
N GLU A 165 -15.66 -15.97 -24.25
CA GLU A 165 -14.23 -16.25 -24.31
C GLU A 165 -13.43 -14.94 -24.29
N PRO A 166 -12.29 -14.87 -23.60
CA PRO A 166 -11.45 -13.67 -23.58
C PRO A 166 -10.73 -13.50 -24.94
N ASP A 167 -10.64 -12.26 -25.43
CA ASP A 167 -9.93 -11.91 -26.65
C ASP A 167 -8.51 -11.41 -26.36
N SER A 168 -7.50 -12.16 -26.77
CA SER A 168 -6.08 -11.84 -26.54
C SER A 168 -5.50 -10.79 -27.50
N THR A 169 -6.25 -10.30 -28.47
CA THR A 169 -5.73 -9.39 -29.53
C THR A 169 -5.19 -8.07 -28.97
N ASP A 170 -5.81 -7.53 -27.93
CA ASP A 170 -5.40 -6.28 -27.29
C ASP A 170 -4.23 -6.45 -26.28
N LEU A 171 -3.81 -7.67 -25.93
CA LEU A 171 -2.78 -7.88 -24.92
C LEU A 171 -1.44 -7.25 -25.32
N ILE A 172 -1.00 -7.44 -26.56
CA ILE A 172 0.25 -6.86 -27.07
C ILE A 172 0.21 -5.33 -27.05
N PHE A 173 -0.94 -4.73 -27.35
CA PHE A 173 -1.14 -3.28 -27.24
C PHE A 173 -0.91 -2.82 -25.79
N TYR A 174 -1.54 -3.46 -24.80
CA TYR A 174 -1.38 -3.06 -23.40
C TYR A 174 0.03 -3.28 -22.88
N LEU A 175 0.68 -4.40 -23.21
CA LEU A 175 2.07 -4.65 -22.80
C LEU A 175 3.03 -3.57 -23.35
N LYS A 176 2.78 -3.08 -24.56
CA LYS A 176 3.52 -1.96 -25.13
C LYS A 176 3.25 -0.67 -24.40
N GLN A 177 1.98 -0.37 -24.12
CA GLN A 177 1.57 0.81 -23.36
C GLN A 177 2.16 0.80 -21.94
N PHE A 178 2.12 -0.32 -21.22
CA PHE A 178 2.72 -0.46 -19.90
C PHE A 178 4.22 -0.15 -19.95
N LYS A 179 4.93 -0.69 -20.93
CA LYS A 179 6.35 -0.39 -21.09
C LYS A 179 6.61 1.11 -21.34
N GLU A 180 5.81 1.76 -22.17
CA GLU A 180 5.92 3.21 -22.46
C GLU A 180 5.65 4.05 -21.20
N GLN A 181 4.71 3.65 -20.36
CA GLN A 181 4.34 4.30 -19.10
C GLN A 181 5.17 3.83 -17.88
N ARG A 182 6.18 2.97 -18.07
CA ARG A 182 6.96 2.36 -16.99
C ARG A 182 6.11 1.61 -15.97
N ALA A 183 4.98 1.09 -16.42
CA ALA A 183 4.13 0.19 -15.66
C ALA A 183 4.54 -1.27 -15.88
N GLU A 184 4.15 -2.14 -14.95
CA GLU A 184 4.37 -3.58 -15.00
C GLU A 184 3.07 -4.31 -15.26
N ALA A 185 3.12 -5.44 -15.97
CA ALA A 185 2.04 -6.41 -16.02
C ALA A 185 2.27 -7.54 -15.04
N GLY A 186 1.32 -7.77 -14.15
CA GLY A 186 1.22 -8.95 -13.28
C GLY A 186 0.07 -9.84 -13.69
N ILE A 187 -0.10 -10.98 -13.00
CA ILE A 187 -1.22 -11.92 -13.20
C ILE A 187 -2.15 -11.82 -11.99
N SER A 188 -3.46 -11.67 -12.22
CA SER A 188 -4.48 -11.80 -11.20
C SER A 188 -4.91 -13.25 -11.08
N LEU A 189 -4.74 -13.83 -9.87
CA LEU A 189 -5.26 -15.16 -9.53
C LEU A 189 -6.65 -15.06 -8.90
N GLN A 190 -7.26 -13.88 -8.91
CA GLN A 190 -8.61 -13.70 -8.41
C GLN A 190 -9.59 -14.54 -9.23
N ASN A 191 -10.55 -15.17 -8.54
CA ASN A 191 -11.56 -15.99 -9.17
C ASN A 191 -12.92 -15.67 -8.55
N LYS A 192 -13.92 -15.35 -9.36
CA LYS A 192 -15.25 -14.98 -8.87
C LYS A 192 -16.06 -16.17 -8.40
N LYS A 193 -15.84 -17.35 -8.99
CA LYS A 193 -16.44 -18.62 -8.59
C LYS A 193 -15.38 -19.56 -8.03
N SER A 194 -15.81 -20.53 -7.23
CA SER A 194 -14.95 -21.48 -6.52
C SER A 194 -14.31 -22.55 -7.39
N ASP A 195 -13.96 -22.22 -8.63
CA ASP A 195 -13.22 -23.11 -9.52
C ASP A 195 -11.80 -23.33 -8.99
N SER A 196 -11.23 -24.49 -9.30
CA SER A 196 -9.88 -24.77 -8.85
C SER A 196 -8.88 -23.80 -9.52
N PHE A 197 -7.87 -23.33 -8.78
CA PHE A 197 -6.79 -22.51 -9.35
C PHE A 197 -6.15 -23.15 -10.59
N VAL A 198 -6.03 -24.47 -10.61
CA VAL A 198 -5.44 -25.20 -11.74
C VAL A 198 -6.27 -25.04 -12.99
N GLN A 199 -7.60 -25.10 -12.91
CA GLN A 199 -8.47 -24.91 -14.07
C GLN A 199 -8.37 -23.49 -14.62
N LYS A 200 -8.45 -22.50 -13.72
CA LYS A 200 -8.27 -21.08 -14.10
C LYS A 200 -6.91 -20.84 -14.77
N LEU A 201 -5.83 -21.31 -14.15
CA LEU A 201 -4.49 -21.12 -14.69
C LEU A 201 -4.28 -21.77 -16.05
N ASN A 202 -4.89 -22.93 -16.29
CA ASN A 202 -4.81 -23.57 -17.61
C ASN A 202 -5.54 -22.73 -18.68
N ALA A 203 -6.72 -22.22 -18.38
CA ALA A 203 -7.47 -21.36 -19.29
C ALA A 203 -6.76 -20.02 -19.51
N ASP A 204 -6.24 -19.38 -18.46
CA ASP A 204 -5.43 -18.18 -18.57
C ASP A 204 -4.17 -18.42 -19.41
N GLN A 205 -3.51 -19.58 -19.27
CA GLN A 205 -2.33 -19.93 -20.06
C GLN A 205 -2.64 -19.98 -21.55
N GLU A 206 -3.76 -20.59 -21.95
CA GLU A 206 -4.18 -20.62 -23.36
C GLU A 206 -4.35 -19.20 -23.93
N PHE A 207 -4.96 -18.30 -23.16
CA PHE A 207 -5.09 -16.89 -23.53
C PHE A 207 -3.73 -16.21 -23.73
N PHE A 208 -2.79 -16.36 -22.78
CA PHE A 208 -1.48 -15.72 -22.89
C PHE A 208 -0.61 -16.34 -24.01
N GLU A 209 -0.73 -17.64 -24.24
CA GLU A 209 -0.04 -18.33 -25.35
C GLU A 209 -0.58 -17.88 -26.72
N ALA A 210 -1.90 -17.70 -26.85
CA ALA A 210 -2.52 -17.22 -28.06
C ALA A 210 -2.02 -15.82 -28.47
N ALA A 211 -1.75 -14.95 -27.49
CA ALA A 211 -1.17 -13.64 -27.74
C ALA A 211 0.31 -13.68 -28.18
N GLY A 212 1.06 -14.72 -27.83
CA GLY A 212 2.45 -14.93 -28.23
C GLY A 212 3.44 -13.83 -27.81
N SER A 213 3.19 -13.17 -26.66
CA SER A 213 3.92 -11.97 -26.25
C SER A 213 5.36 -12.23 -25.80
N GLY A 214 5.67 -13.42 -25.29
CA GLY A 214 6.95 -13.75 -24.64
C GLY A 214 7.23 -12.92 -23.37
N TYR A 215 6.26 -12.16 -22.86
CA TYR A 215 6.38 -11.37 -21.64
C TYR A 215 6.47 -12.30 -20.43
N LYS A 216 7.31 -11.90 -19.43
CA LYS A 216 7.52 -12.64 -18.20
C LYS A 216 6.85 -11.92 -17.05
N TYR A 217 5.90 -12.57 -16.43
CA TYR A 217 5.13 -12.02 -15.33
C TYR A 217 5.85 -12.29 -14.01
N GLY A 218 6.52 -11.27 -13.47
CA GLY A 218 7.26 -11.35 -12.20
C GLY A 218 6.38 -11.30 -10.96
N ALA A 219 5.18 -10.75 -11.07
CA ALA A 219 4.26 -10.53 -9.97
C ALA A 219 2.90 -11.18 -10.21
N ALA A 220 2.28 -11.71 -9.14
CA ALA A 220 0.89 -12.15 -9.16
C ALA A 220 0.11 -11.65 -7.94
N TYR A 221 -1.15 -11.32 -8.15
CA TYR A 221 -2.11 -11.00 -7.09
C TYR A 221 -2.91 -12.23 -6.71
N VAL A 222 -3.13 -12.42 -5.41
CA VAL A 222 -3.93 -13.50 -4.85
C VAL A 222 -4.78 -12.97 -3.70
N GLN A 223 -6.02 -13.39 -3.63
CA GLN A 223 -6.87 -13.12 -2.45
C GLN A 223 -6.22 -13.73 -1.20
N THR A 224 -6.22 -13.00 -0.10
CA THR A 224 -5.52 -13.37 1.14
C THR A 224 -5.91 -14.77 1.66
N ASN A 225 -7.18 -15.13 1.57
CA ASN A 225 -7.68 -16.43 2.01
C ASN A 225 -7.29 -17.59 1.07
N LYS A 226 -6.74 -17.30 -0.10
CA LYS A 226 -6.33 -18.24 -1.15
C LYS A 226 -4.80 -18.38 -1.28
N LEU A 227 -4.03 -17.70 -0.46
CA LEU A 227 -2.57 -17.68 -0.56
C LEU A 227 -1.96 -19.09 -0.51
N ALA A 228 -2.44 -19.95 0.39
CA ALA A 228 -1.92 -21.32 0.51
C ALA A 228 -2.17 -22.16 -0.76
N GLU A 229 -3.36 -22.05 -1.35
CA GLU A 229 -3.72 -22.74 -2.61
C GLU A 229 -2.87 -22.18 -3.77
N ALA A 230 -2.63 -20.85 -3.80
CA ALA A 230 -1.81 -20.24 -4.83
C ALA A 230 -0.35 -20.75 -4.80
N LEU A 231 0.23 -20.91 -3.61
CA LEU A 231 1.59 -21.43 -3.46
C LEU A 231 1.75 -22.85 -4.02
N GLU A 232 0.70 -23.70 -3.95
CA GLU A 232 0.73 -25.05 -4.51
C GLU A 232 0.82 -25.07 -6.04
N VAL A 233 0.37 -24.00 -6.70
CA VAL A 233 0.34 -23.91 -8.16
C VAL A 233 1.45 -23.03 -8.76
N MET A 234 2.36 -22.48 -7.96
CA MET A 234 3.44 -21.62 -8.44
C MET A 234 4.38 -22.29 -9.45
N ASN A 235 4.45 -23.62 -9.45
CA ASN A 235 5.22 -24.39 -10.43
C ASN A 235 4.55 -24.53 -11.81
N GLN A 236 3.31 -24.04 -11.97
CA GLN A 236 2.60 -24.06 -13.25
C GLN A 236 3.34 -23.17 -14.28
N SER A 237 3.22 -23.54 -15.55
CA SER A 237 3.96 -22.90 -16.63
C SER A 237 3.77 -21.39 -16.70
N LEU A 238 2.55 -20.91 -16.46
CA LEU A 238 2.22 -19.49 -16.48
C LEU A 238 2.94 -18.70 -15.37
N LEU A 239 3.13 -19.30 -14.19
CA LEU A 239 3.67 -18.64 -13.00
C LEU A 239 5.19 -18.90 -12.79
N LYS A 240 5.85 -19.59 -13.70
CA LYS A 240 7.27 -19.99 -13.56
C LYS A 240 8.26 -18.82 -13.35
N ASP A 241 7.93 -17.65 -13.89
CA ASP A 241 8.76 -16.44 -13.77
C ASP A 241 8.29 -15.54 -12.60
N THR A 242 7.18 -15.90 -11.92
CA THR A 242 6.63 -15.15 -10.78
C THR A 242 7.47 -15.41 -9.53
N ASN A 243 7.95 -14.34 -8.93
CA ASN A 243 8.76 -14.38 -7.71
C ASN A 243 8.23 -13.47 -6.60
N THR A 244 7.10 -12.81 -6.86
CA THR A 244 6.44 -11.89 -5.95
C THR A 244 4.95 -12.15 -5.96
N LEU A 245 4.39 -12.41 -4.78
CA LEU A 245 2.95 -12.43 -4.56
C LEU A 245 2.51 -11.15 -3.86
N MET A 246 1.36 -10.64 -4.25
CA MET A 246 0.65 -9.58 -3.56
C MET A 246 -0.68 -10.11 -3.05
N CYS A 247 -1.03 -9.75 -1.83
CA CYS A 247 -2.38 -9.92 -1.29
C CYS A 247 -2.84 -8.66 -0.58
N GLU A 248 -4.12 -8.57 -0.25
CA GLU A 248 -4.63 -7.50 0.57
C GLU A 248 -4.12 -7.63 2.01
N TYR A 249 -4.01 -6.48 2.68
CA TYR A 249 -3.54 -6.40 4.05
C TYR A 249 -4.33 -7.33 4.99
N THR A 250 -3.58 -8.01 5.85
CA THR A 250 -4.11 -8.81 6.93
C THR A 250 -3.19 -8.73 8.16
N GLU A 251 -3.75 -8.91 9.34
CA GLU A 251 -2.95 -9.04 10.56
C GLU A 251 -2.22 -10.40 10.68
N LYS A 252 -2.43 -11.29 9.71
CA LYS A 252 -1.92 -12.68 9.73
C LYS A 252 -0.48 -12.79 9.25
N TYR A 253 -0.07 -11.95 8.31
CA TYR A 253 1.25 -11.97 7.70
C TYR A 253 2.03 -10.69 7.99
N PRO A 254 3.37 -10.71 7.96
CA PRO A 254 4.15 -9.48 7.92
C PRO A 254 3.91 -8.71 6.62
N ILE A 255 3.99 -7.40 6.68
CA ILE A 255 3.77 -6.49 5.54
C ILE A 255 4.62 -6.88 4.32
N VAL A 256 5.86 -7.29 4.55
CA VAL A 256 6.76 -7.88 3.57
C VAL A 256 7.46 -9.08 4.18
N SER A 257 7.49 -10.20 3.46
CA SER A 257 8.06 -11.45 3.95
C SER A 257 8.42 -12.39 2.81
N TYR A 258 9.05 -13.50 3.12
CA TYR A 258 9.13 -14.66 2.24
C TYR A 258 7.92 -15.58 2.47
N CYS A 259 7.30 -16.05 1.38
CA CYS A 259 6.32 -17.15 1.42
C CYS A 259 7.01 -18.51 1.35
N ASP A 260 8.09 -18.60 0.58
CA ASP A 260 9.03 -19.72 0.48
C ASP A 260 10.44 -19.19 0.20
N ASP A 261 11.40 -20.07 -0.09
CA ASP A 261 12.80 -19.69 -0.34
C ASP A 261 12.98 -18.74 -1.54
N SER A 262 12.03 -18.70 -2.48
CA SER A 262 12.14 -17.99 -3.75
C SER A 262 11.10 -16.89 -3.95
N ILE A 263 9.99 -16.93 -3.25
CA ILE A 263 8.83 -16.07 -3.46
C ILE A 263 8.64 -15.14 -2.26
N THR A 264 8.53 -13.85 -2.52
CA THR A 264 8.18 -12.85 -1.51
C THR A 264 6.68 -12.58 -1.51
N LEU A 265 6.16 -12.22 -0.34
CA LEU A 265 4.83 -11.67 -0.15
C LEU A 265 4.96 -10.18 0.14
N GLN A 266 4.17 -9.37 -0.54
CA GLN A 266 4.04 -7.94 -0.34
C GLN A 266 2.57 -7.60 -0.15
N GLU A 267 2.18 -7.16 1.05
CA GLU A 267 0.78 -6.82 1.31
C GLU A 267 0.41 -5.45 0.73
N ALA A 268 -0.76 -5.35 0.12
CA ALA A 268 -1.40 -4.09 -0.24
C ALA A 268 -2.05 -3.50 1.02
N ILE A 269 -1.49 -2.41 1.52
CA ILE A 269 -1.80 -1.88 2.86
C ILE A 269 -3.18 -1.22 2.90
N SER A 270 -3.61 -0.65 1.78
CA SER A 270 -4.84 0.13 1.71
C SER A 270 -5.55 -0.05 0.37
N ASP A 271 -6.87 -0.19 0.44
CA ASP A 271 -7.75 0.07 -0.68
C ASP A 271 -7.75 1.58 -0.99
N GLY A 272 -7.47 1.92 -2.23
CA GLY A 272 -7.46 3.31 -2.68
C GLY A 272 -8.84 3.98 -2.67
N MET A 273 -9.90 3.20 -2.57
CA MET A 273 -11.28 3.69 -2.56
C MET A 273 -11.81 3.96 -1.16
N ASP A 274 -11.62 3.03 -0.24
CA ASP A 274 -12.15 3.10 1.12
C ASP A 274 -11.08 3.46 2.13
N TYR A 275 -10.87 4.77 2.28
CA TYR A 275 -9.84 5.31 3.16
C TYR A 275 -10.43 5.74 4.50
N SER A 276 -10.14 4.96 5.55
CA SER A 276 -10.51 5.28 6.92
C SER A 276 -9.38 6.01 7.67
N TYR A 277 -9.67 6.63 8.82
CA TYR A 277 -8.62 7.21 9.67
C TYR A 277 -7.63 6.15 10.14
N ARG A 278 -8.09 4.93 10.37
CA ARG A 278 -7.25 3.81 10.77
C ARG A 278 -6.31 3.39 9.64
N ASP A 279 -6.81 3.34 8.41
CA ASP A 279 -6.00 3.02 7.23
C ASP A 279 -4.93 4.07 6.99
N ASP A 280 -5.27 5.36 7.09
CA ASP A 280 -4.30 6.45 7.01
C ASP A 280 -3.23 6.33 8.10
N PHE A 281 -3.65 6.11 9.34
CA PHE A 281 -2.71 5.99 10.45
C PHE A 281 -1.81 4.75 10.31
N ARG A 282 -2.36 3.61 9.90
CA ARG A 282 -1.61 2.39 9.60
C ARG A 282 -0.61 2.61 8.47
N MET A 283 -1.04 3.23 7.37
CA MET A 283 -0.16 3.50 6.25
C MET A 283 0.99 4.42 6.63
N ARG A 284 0.75 5.51 7.36
CA ARG A 284 1.78 6.41 7.87
C ARG A 284 2.74 5.69 8.82
N SER A 285 2.21 4.84 9.68
CA SER A 285 3.00 4.02 10.61
C SER A 285 3.94 3.06 9.88
N ILE A 286 3.42 2.30 8.91
CA ILE A 286 4.21 1.36 8.11
C ILE A 286 5.26 2.13 7.28
N GLN A 287 4.89 3.24 6.70
CA GLN A 287 5.79 4.06 5.90
C GLN A 287 6.92 4.65 6.73
N SER A 288 6.64 5.14 7.93
CA SER A 288 7.67 5.66 8.84
C SER A 288 8.65 4.59 9.27
N ALA A 289 8.18 3.36 9.55
CA ALA A 289 9.01 2.27 10.07
C ALA A 289 9.68 1.44 8.98
N LEU A 290 9.03 1.25 7.83
CA LEU A 290 9.52 0.35 6.76
C LEU A 290 9.83 1.08 5.45
N GLY A 291 9.46 2.36 5.30
CA GLY A 291 9.57 3.04 4.01
C GLY A 291 8.82 2.33 2.89
N TYR A 292 7.70 1.67 3.22
CA TYR A 292 6.94 0.83 2.29
C TYR A 292 5.47 1.23 2.26
N THR A 293 4.93 1.30 1.05
CA THR A 293 3.48 1.34 0.83
C THR A 293 3.10 0.57 -0.43
N ASN A 294 1.91 0.02 -0.41
CA ASN A 294 1.25 -0.54 -1.58
C ASN A 294 -0.25 -0.24 -1.45
N VAL A 295 -0.77 0.54 -2.39
CA VAL A 295 -2.20 0.84 -2.46
C VAL A 295 -2.76 0.20 -3.71
N PHE A 296 -3.95 -0.36 -3.63
CA PHE A 296 -4.58 -0.99 -4.76
C PHE A 296 -5.90 -0.30 -5.16
N LEU A 297 -6.25 -0.46 -6.41
CA LEU A 297 -7.56 -0.17 -6.98
C LEU A 297 -8.08 -1.45 -7.61
N ASN A 298 -9.23 -1.93 -7.13
CA ASN A 298 -9.90 -3.11 -7.70
C ASN A 298 -10.90 -2.66 -8.76
N LEU A 299 -10.67 -3.03 -10.03
CA LEU A 299 -11.58 -2.71 -11.13
C LEU A 299 -12.68 -3.75 -11.34
N GLN A 300 -12.67 -4.85 -10.59
CA GLN A 300 -13.75 -5.83 -10.64
C GLN A 300 -15.11 -5.17 -10.35
N ASP A 301 -15.15 -4.19 -9.45
CA ASP A 301 -16.39 -3.47 -9.11
C ASP A 301 -16.97 -2.65 -10.27
N ILE A 302 -16.13 -2.29 -11.26
CA ILE A 302 -16.58 -1.63 -12.50
C ILE A 302 -17.15 -2.65 -13.47
N PHE A 303 -16.46 -3.79 -13.64
CA PHE A 303 -16.87 -4.84 -14.57
C PHE A 303 -18.00 -5.71 -14.04
N TRP A 304 -18.15 -5.78 -12.71
CA TRP A 304 -19.16 -6.56 -11.99
C TRP A 304 -19.83 -5.73 -10.89
N PRO A 305 -20.64 -4.72 -11.23
CA PRO A 305 -21.35 -3.93 -10.23
C PRO A 305 -22.31 -4.81 -9.43
N GLU A 306 -22.17 -4.81 -8.10
CA GLU A 306 -23.02 -5.63 -7.21
C GLU A 306 -24.43 -5.03 -7.02
N GLU A 307 -24.61 -3.71 -7.24
CA GLU A 307 -25.86 -3.00 -7.07
C GLU A 307 -26.17 -2.12 -8.29
N GLU A 308 -27.47 -1.94 -8.59
CA GLU A 308 -27.94 -1.04 -9.66
C GLU A 308 -27.44 0.41 -9.51
N ASP A 309 -27.20 0.86 -8.29
CA ASP A 309 -26.68 2.18 -7.93
C ASP A 309 -25.16 2.23 -7.72
N SER A 310 -24.41 1.19 -8.12
CA SER A 310 -22.96 1.19 -7.96
C SER A 310 -22.33 2.41 -8.66
N ASP A 311 -21.39 3.04 -7.99
CA ASP A 311 -20.67 4.18 -8.53
C ASP A 311 -19.97 3.80 -9.84
N GLY A 312 -20.16 4.61 -10.88
CA GLY A 312 -19.46 4.37 -12.15
C GLY A 312 -17.99 4.79 -12.07
N TRP A 313 -17.26 4.50 -13.15
CA TRP A 313 -15.85 4.82 -13.27
C TRP A 313 -15.53 6.29 -12.93
N GLU A 314 -16.38 7.24 -13.34
CA GLU A 314 -16.14 8.67 -13.09
C GLU A 314 -16.02 8.98 -11.59
N LYS A 315 -16.93 8.46 -10.78
CA LYS A 315 -16.90 8.65 -9.33
C LYS A 315 -15.74 7.87 -8.67
N MET A 316 -15.48 6.65 -9.14
CA MET A 316 -14.36 5.85 -8.67
C MET A 316 -13.04 6.56 -8.96
N GLN A 317 -12.83 7.03 -10.18
CA GLN A 317 -11.65 7.78 -10.60
C GLN A 317 -11.45 9.04 -9.75
N GLU A 318 -12.50 9.84 -9.55
CA GLU A 318 -12.42 11.09 -8.77
C GLU A 318 -12.03 10.79 -7.31
N LYS A 319 -12.69 9.82 -6.69
CA LYS A 319 -12.40 9.40 -5.31
C LYS A 319 -10.99 8.86 -5.17
N PHE A 320 -10.56 7.97 -6.06
CA PHE A 320 -9.24 7.37 -6.05
C PHE A 320 -8.13 8.43 -6.23
N ALA A 321 -8.26 9.29 -7.24
CA ALA A 321 -7.31 10.38 -7.48
C ALA A 321 -7.24 11.34 -6.29
N SER A 322 -8.38 11.70 -5.71
CA SER A 322 -8.45 12.55 -4.52
C SER A 322 -7.75 11.90 -3.32
N ASN A 323 -7.99 10.61 -3.08
CA ASN A 323 -7.34 9.88 -1.99
C ASN A 323 -5.83 9.84 -2.17
N LEU A 324 -5.32 9.52 -3.36
CA LEU A 324 -3.89 9.50 -3.64
C LEU A 324 -3.22 10.85 -3.39
N LEU A 325 -3.82 11.93 -3.87
CA LEU A 325 -3.27 13.27 -3.72
C LEU A 325 -3.37 13.80 -2.28
N THR A 326 -4.40 13.41 -1.53
CA THR A 326 -4.61 13.85 -0.16
C THR A 326 -3.69 13.13 0.82
N TYR A 327 -3.60 11.81 0.71
CA TYR A 327 -2.95 10.98 1.72
C TYR A 327 -1.51 10.59 1.38
N TRP A 328 -1.09 10.72 0.12
CA TRP A 328 0.23 10.27 -0.32
C TRP A 328 1.21 11.36 -0.69
N LYS A 329 0.75 12.59 -0.77
CA LYS A 329 1.60 13.72 -1.13
C LYS A 329 2.77 13.91 -0.15
N ASP A 330 2.53 13.65 1.13
CA ASP A 330 3.52 13.87 2.20
C ASP A 330 4.67 12.84 2.18
N PHE A 331 4.61 11.85 1.29
CA PHE A 331 5.58 10.76 1.22
C PHE A 331 6.33 10.70 -0.12
N SER A 332 6.42 11.83 -0.79
CA SER A 332 7.01 11.96 -2.12
C SER A 332 8.51 11.59 -2.18
N GLU A 333 9.20 11.61 -1.06
CA GLU A 333 10.64 11.33 -0.96
C GLU A 333 10.97 9.83 -1.07
N PHE A 334 10.02 8.95 -0.81
CA PHE A 334 10.22 7.52 -1.04
C PHE A 334 10.06 7.17 -2.51
N THR A 335 10.83 6.18 -2.96
CA THR A 335 10.88 5.81 -4.38
C THR A 335 9.60 5.13 -4.84
N SER A 336 9.00 5.64 -5.91
CA SER A 336 7.93 4.93 -6.61
C SER A 336 8.49 3.72 -7.38
N THR A 337 7.89 2.56 -7.16
CA THR A 337 8.32 1.27 -7.73
C THR A 337 7.15 0.52 -8.35
N THR A 338 7.44 -0.33 -9.33
CA THR A 338 6.56 -1.45 -9.64
C THR A 338 6.76 -2.56 -8.61
N LEU A 339 5.90 -3.57 -8.59
CA LEU A 339 5.98 -4.62 -7.58
C LEU A 339 7.25 -5.48 -7.73
N SER A 340 7.71 -5.74 -8.95
CA SER A 340 8.99 -6.44 -9.19
C SER A 340 10.19 -5.58 -8.80
N GLU A 341 10.19 -4.27 -9.06
CA GLU A 341 11.25 -3.37 -8.58
C GLU A 341 11.26 -3.30 -7.03
N SER A 342 10.07 -3.30 -6.43
CA SER A 342 9.92 -3.39 -4.97
C SER A 342 10.45 -4.72 -4.42
N ASN A 343 10.23 -5.83 -5.12
CA ASN A 343 10.72 -7.14 -4.72
C ASN A 343 12.23 -7.19 -4.52
N ASP A 344 13.02 -6.58 -5.39
CA ASP A 344 14.47 -6.53 -5.24
C ASP A 344 14.87 -5.80 -3.95
N ARG A 345 14.16 -4.72 -3.62
CA ARG A 345 14.38 -3.95 -2.38
C ARG A 345 13.92 -4.71 -1.14
N VAL A 346 12.76 -5.38 -1.20
CA VAL A 346 12.26 -6.26 -0.13
C VAL A 346 13.25 -7.38 0.16
N ARG A 347 13.81 -8.03 -0.88
CA ARG A 347 14.82 -9.08 -0.71
C ARG A 347 16.10 -8.57 -0.06
N THR A 348 16.56 -7.39 -0.46
CA THR A 348 17.71 -6.72 0.16
C THR A 348 17.41 -6.44 1.64
N PHE A 349 16.25 -5.85 1.94
CA PHE A 349 15.81 -5.56 3.31
C PHE A 349 15.71 -6.81 4.19
N LEU A 350 15.13 -7.90 3.68
CA LEU A 350 14.93 -9.14 4.45
C LEU A 350 16.22 -9.94 4.71
N LYS A 351 17.27 -9.72 3.90
CA LYS A 351 18.58 -10.39 4.07
C LYS A 351 19.61 -9.57 4.84
N LEU A 352 19.27 -8.30 5.08
CA LEU A 352 20.20 -7.32 5.58
C LEU A 352 20.55 -7.53 7.05
N ASP A 353 21.86 -7.63 7.33
CA ASP A 353 22.41 -7.37 8.65
C ASP A 353 23.17 -6.05 8.65
N TYR A 354 23.08 -5.32 9.74
CA TYR A 354 23.71 -4.03 9.87
C TYR A 354 24.15 -3.72 11.29
N SER A 355 25.12 -2.82 11.41
CA SER A 355 25.54 -2.23 12.67
C SER A 355 25.94 -0.77 12.48
N TYR A 356 25.80 0.02 13.50
CA TYR A 356 26.24 1.39 13.47
C TYR A 356 26.85 1.84 14.79
N GLU A 357 27.84 2.71 14.71
CA GLU A 357 28.48 3.34 15.86
C GLU A 357 28.72 4.82 15.59
N ARG A 358 28.63 5.63 16.65
CA ARG A 358 28.99 7.04 16.59
C ARG A 358 30.32 7.25 17.28
N LYS A 359 31.24 7.93 16.58
CA LYS A 359 32.50 8.43 17.13
C LYS A 359 32.58 9.94 16.85
N ASP A 360 32.49 10.71 17.91
CA ASP A 360 32.43 12.19 17.83
C ASP A 360 31.25 12.66 16.98
N GLN A 361 31.52 13.35 15.87
CA GLN A 361 30.52 13.85 14.93
C GLN A 361 30.29 12.93 13.73
N LYS A 362 30.87 11.72 13.73
CA LYS A 362 30.74 10.78 12.63
C LYS A 362 29.96 9.55 13.07
N ILE A 363 29.05 9.12 12.20
CA ILE A 363 28.34 7.84 12.33
C ILE A 363 28.90 6.91 11.27
N LEU A 364 29.40 5.77 11.70
CA LEU A 364 29.83 4.67 10.83
C LEU A 364 28.71 3.64 10.76
N LEU A 365 28.14 3.46 9.58
CA LEU A 365 27.15 2.44 9.26
C LEU A 365 27.80 1.33 8.46
N GLN A 366 27.66 0.08 8.89
CA GLN A 366 28.11 -1.11 8.19
C GLN A 366 26.90 -1.97 7.83
N THR A 367 26.89 -2.48 6.61
CA THR A 367 25.79 -3.30 6.08
C THR A 367 26.34 -4.47 5.26
N THR A 368 25.65 -5.60 5.29
CA THR A 368 25.98 -6.80 4.50
C THR A 368 25.50 -6.71 3.06
N GLU A 369 24.44 -5.95 2.80
CA GLU A 369 23.81 -5.86 1.48
C GLU A 369 24.09 -4.50 0.82
N LYS A 370 24.44 -4.55 -0.46
CA LYS A 370 24.58 -3.35 -1.29
C LYS A 370 23.21 -2.82 -1.73
N GLY A 371 23.09 -1.50 -1.85
CA GLY A 371 21.84 -0.86 -2.26
C GLY A 371 20.75 -0.89 -1.17
N SER A 372 21.16 -1.06 0.09
CA SER A 372 20.30 -0.97 1.25
C SER A 372 19.90 0.47 1.53
N TRP A 373 18.71 0.65 2.06
CA TRP A 373 18.15 1.94 2.44
C TRP A 373 17.97 2.01 3.96
N PHE A 374 18.25 3.18 4.52
CA PHE A 374 18.13 3.41 5.96
C PHE A 374 17.48 4.75 6.23
N ILE A 375 16.76 4.85 7.33
CA ILE A 375 16.38 6.15 7.89
C ILE A 375 17.28 6.45 9.07
N LEU A 376 17.92 7.62 9.04
CA LEU A 376 18.62 8.23 10.17
C LEU A 376 17.68 9.26 10.79
N ARG A 377 17.32 9.08 12.07
CA ARG A 377 16.62 10.11 12.85
C ARG A 377 17.59 10.77 13.82
N THR A 378 17.54 12.10 13.87
CA THR A 378 18.39 12.94 14.72
C THR A 378 17.53 13.76 15.67
N HIS A 379 18.15 14.47 16.61
CA HIS A 379 17.52 15.46 17.49
C HIS A 379 18.16 16.83 17.28
N GLY A 380 17.81 17.51 16.18
CA GLY A 380 18.31 18.85 15.86
C GLY A 380 19.74 18.87 15.30
N GLU A 381 20.27 17.72 14.89
CA GLU A 381 21.56 17.64 14.17
C GLU A 381 21.29 17.43 12.69
N ASP A 382 22.00 18.16 11.85
CA ASP A 382 21.94 18.01 10.39
C ASP A 382 23.07 17.13 9.87
N VAL A 383 22.82 16.42 8.77
CA VAL A 383 23.82 15.65 8.03
C VAL A 383 24.56 16.59 7.09
N ASP A 384 25.86 16.80 7.34
CA ASP A 384 26.72 17.66 6.52
C ASP A 384 27.26 16.91 5.28
N LYS A 385 27.72 15.67 5.47
CA LYS A 385 28.35 14.86 4.42
C LYS A 385 28.10 13.37 4.60
N VAL A 386 27.84 12.69 3.50
CA VAL A 386 27.80 11.23 3.42
C VAL A 386 28.93 10.71 2.54
N GLU A 387 29.64 9.67 2.98
CA GLU A 387 30.66 8.96 2.21
C GLU A 387 30.23 7.50 2.02
N GLY A 388 30.28 7.03 0.80
CA GLY A 388 29.89 5.65 0.44
C GLY A 388 28.41 5.44 0.19
N GLY A 389 27.63 6.53 0.15
CA GLY A 389 26.21 6.54 -0.11
C GLY A 389 25.68 7.92 -0.48
N GLU A 390 24.37 8.03 -0.55
CA GLU A 390 23.64 9.29 -0.78
C GLU A 390 22.70 9.53 0.40
N SER A 391 22.26 10.77 0.59
CA SER A 391 21.29 11.10 1.62
C SER A 391 20.32 12.15 1.11
N THR A 392 19.05 11.95 1.41
CA THR A 392 17.95 12.88 1.15
C THR A 392 17.27 13.23 2.46
N LYS A 393 17.06 14.52 2.71
CA LYS A 393 16.33 14.97 3.90
C LYS A 393 14.84 14.70 3.71
N LEU A 394 14.25 13.90 4.61
CA LEU A 394 12.83 13.58 4.62
C LEU A 394 12.02 14.65 5.36
N GLU A 395 12.49 15.04 6.55
CA GLU A 395 11.89 16.03 7.43
C GLU A 395 12.95 16.67 8.33
N GLU A 396 12.58 17.55 9.24
CA GLU A 396 13.51 18.33 10.06
C GLU A 396 14.60 17.48 10.76
N ASN A 397 14.22 16.29 11.23
CA ASN A 397 15.12 15.41 12.00
C ASN A 397 15.24 14.00 11.38
N ALA A 398 14.97 13.85 10.08
CA ALA A 398 15.03 12.55 9.42
C ALA A 398 15.65 12.62 8.03
N TYR A 399 16.49 11.63 7.74
CA TYR A 399 17.23 11.49 6.48
C TYR A 399 17.09 10.05 5.96
N LEU A 400 16.87 9.92 4.63
CA LEU A 400 16.91 8.67 3.89
C LEU A 400 18.27 8.49 3.26
#